data_72b805ceccf29d065d602598e7b10fec
#
_entry.id   72b805ceccf29d065d602598e7b10fec
#
_cell.length_a   1.000
_cell.length_b   1.000
_cell.length_c   1.000
_cell.angle_alpha   90.00
_cell.angle_beta   90.00
_cell.angle_gamma   90.00
#
_symmetry.space_group_name_H-M   'P 1'
#
loop_
_entity.id
_entity.type
_entity.pdbx_description
1 polymer ?
#
loop_
_entity_poly.entity_id
_entity_poly.type
_entity_poly.pdbx_seq_one_letter_code
_entity_poly.pdbx_strand_id
1 'polypeptide(L)'
;MSVDLVATERLGNLNDPSYELLLRRELGGVFEVDELLLDWDQADARLFVGVTELGRTMNARLDATDGERLADGDVLAIDRTGAVPVAVVVRLRSAEVYLVEVDRMDPIVLAHACWEIGNMHAPLFRGDSDEHTVRMYTPVQPVLGRMLRGIGGVRLSVVARELDASRRFASSAADVVVSMASDFTIVKKTRG
;
A
#
# COMPACT_ATOMS: atom_id res chain seq x y z
N MET A 1 29.65 -1.30 9.38
CA MET A 1 28.76 -2.13 10.22
C MET A 1 27.35 -1.82 9.78
N SER A 2 26.58 -2.82 9.36
CA SER A 2 25.15 -2.61 9.09
C SER A 2 24.45 -2.32 10.41
N VAL A 3 23.66 -1.26 10.47
CA VAL A 3 22.84 -0.94 11.66
C VAL A 3 21.50 -1.65 11.45
N ASP A 4 21.14 -2.54 12.38
CA ASP A 4 19.85 -3.20 12.36
C ASP A 4 18.83 -2.33 13.12
N LEU A 5 17.82 -1.86 12.38
CA LEU A 5 16.74 -1.07 12.92
C LEU A 5 15.48 -1.93 13.07
N VAL A 6 14.66 -1.64 14.06
CA VAL A 6 13.40 -2.32 14.31
C VAL A 6 12.28 -1.27 14.32
N ALA A 7 11.23 -1.54 13.54
CA ALA A 7 10.01 -0.74 13.56
C ALA A 7 8.83 -1.60 14.04
N THR A 8 8.14 -1.15 15.07
CA THR A 8 6.93 -1.77 15.61
C THR A 8 5.68 -0.96 15.33
N GLU A 9 5.84 0.30 14.98
CA GLU A 9 4.77 1.24 14.66
C GLU A 9 5.23 2.23 13.59
N ARG A 10 4.28 2.93 13.01
CA ARG A 10 4.52 4.10 12.17
C ARG A 10 4.63 5.33 13.06
N LEU A 11 5.74 6.05 12.98
CA LEU A 11 5.99 7.25 13.79
C LEU A 11 5.23 8.48 13.29
N GLY A 12 4.92 8.54 12.00
CA GLY A 12 4.21 9.61 11.32
C GLY A 12 4.52 9.60 9.83
N ASN A 13 4.21 10.69 9.12
CA ASN A 13 4.42 10.79 7.67
C ASN A 13 5.04 12.13 7.30
N LEU A 14 6.17 12.13 6.57
CA LEU A 14 6.85 13.37 6.14
C LEU A 14 6.09 14.16 5.08
N ASN A 15 5.10 13.55 4.41
CA ASN A 15 4.22 14.27 3.50
C ASN A 15 3.14 15.08 4.24
N ASP A 16 3.04 14.91 5.58
CA ASP A 16 2.28 15.81 6.47
C ASP A 16 3.21 16.93 6.96
N PRO A 17 3.00 18.19 6.54
CA PRO A 17 3.84 19.31 6.96
C PRO A 17 3.85 19.54 8.46
N SER A 18 2.77 19.18 9.17
CA SER A 18 2.68 19.31 10.63
C SER A 18 3.62 18.34 11.33
N TYR A 19 3.66 17.09 10.85
CA TYR A 19 4.56 16.08 11.38
C TYR A 19 6.03 16.39 11.03
N GLU A 20 6.32 16.80 9.79
CA GLU A 20 7.67 17.18 9.41
C GLU A 20 8.21 18.30 10.29
N LEU A 21 7.41 19.33 10.55
CA LEU A 21 7.80 20.46 11.40
C LEU A 21 8.07 20.01 12.84
N LEU A 22 7.22 19.12 13.38
CA LEU A 22 7.38 18.55 14.71
C LEU A 22 8.66 17.73 14.80
N LEU A 23 8.91 16.86 13.82
CA LEU A 23 10.10 16.02 13.76
C LEU A 23 11.38 16.86 13.67
N ARG A 24 11.41 17.91 12.84
CA ARG A 24 12.53 18.85 12.76
C ARG A 24 12.82 19.47 14.11
N ARG A 25 11.79 19.92 14.83
CA ARG A 25 11.93 20.50 16.16
C ARG A 25 12.50 19.51 17.17
N GLU A 26 12.04 18.28 17.18
CA GLU A 26 12.52 17.22 18.09
C GLU A 26 13.97 16.82 17.81
N LEU A 27 14.40 16.86 16.56
CA LEU A 27 15.73 16.45 16.12
C LEU A 27 16.75 17.61 16.09
N GLY A 28 16.40 18.79 16.61
CA GLY A 28 17.33 19.92 16.68
C GLY A 28 17.44 20.71 15.37
N GLY A 29 16.48 20.59 14.47
CA GLY A 29 16.34 21.38 13.25
C GLY A 29 16.85 20.71 11.98
N VAL A 30 17.78 19.76 12.06
CA VAL A 30 18.38 19.07 10.91
C VAL A 30 18.35 17.55 11.12
N PHE A 31 17.91 16.84 10.09
CA PHE A 31 18.03 15.38 9.99
C PHE A 31 18.23 14.98 8.54
N GLU A 32 18.80 13.82 8.32
CA GLU A 32 18.92 13.18 7.02
C GLU A 32 17.78 12.18 6.80
N VAL A 33 17.48 11.88 5.55
CA VAL A 33 16.50 10.86 5.16
C VAL A 33 17.23 9.68 4.57
N ASP A 34 16.89 8.49 5.03
CA ASP A 34 17.33 7.22 4.45
C ASP A 34 16.09 6.49 3.91
N GLU A 35 16.04 6.27 2.62
CA GLU A 35 14.86 5.76 1.94
C GLU A 35 14.78 4.24 2.00
N LEU A 36 13.62 3.72 2.41
CA LEU A 36 13.25 2.31 2.34
C LEU A 36 12.28 2.14 1.18
N LEU A 37 12.79 1.61 0.07
CA LEU A 37 12.01 1.40 -1.14
C LEU A 37 11.16 0.14 -1.03
N LEU A 38 9.84 0.29 -1.08
CA LEU A 38 8.87 -0.81 -1.04
C LEU A 38 8.05 -0.87 -2.33
N ASP A 39 7.77 -2.09 -2.76
CA ASP A 39 6.73 -2.30 -3.77
C ASP A 39 5.34 -2.17 -3.12
N TRP A 40 4.33 -1.84 -3.90
CA TRP A 40 2.98 -1.58 -3.40
C TRP A 40 2.37 -2.75 -2.60
N ASP A 41 2.73 -4.00 -2.93
CA ASP A 41 2.28 -5.21 -2.22
C ASP A 41 3.06 -5.43 -0.92
N GLN A 42 4.32 -5.01 -0.85
CA GLN A 42 5.10 -5.01 0.38
C GLN A 42 4.57 -3.98 1.39
N ALA A 43 4.01 -2.88 0.92
CA ALA A 43 3.38 -1.87 1.78
C ALA A 43 2.15 -2.39 2.53
N ASP A 44 1.55 -3.50 2.06
CA ASP A 44 0.48 -4.22 2.76
C ASP A 44 1.01 -5.17 3.86
N ALA A 45 2.31 -5.48 3.85
CA ALA A 45 2.90 -6.44 4.79
C ALA A 45 3.18 -5.77 6.15
N ARG A 46 2.74 -6.43 7.22
CA ARG A 46 3.02 -6.00 8.60
C ARG A 46 4.33 -6.55 9.14
N LEU A 47 4.84 -7.59 8.51
CA LEU A 47 6.11 -8.22 8.88
C LEU A 47 6.97 -8.32 7.62
N PHE A 48 8.07 -7.58 7.61
CA PHE A 48 9.04 -7.66 6.52
C PHE A 48 10.44 -7.26 6.97
N VAL A 49 11.41 -7.65 6.18
CA VAL A 49 12.80 -7.20 6.28
C VAL A 49 13.14 -6.47 5.00
N GLY A 50 13.64 -5.26 5.13
CA GLY A 50 14.08 -4.44 4.01
C GLY A 50 15.49 -3.89 4.23
N VAL A 51 16.09 -3.41 3.17
CA VAL A 51 17.39 -2.70 3.23
C VAL A 51 17.16 -1.30 2.67
N THR A 52 17.59 -0.29 3.42
CA THR A 52 17.49 1.11 3.02
C THR A 52 18.54 1.46 1.96
N GLU A 53 18.40 2.60 1.31
CA GLU A 53 19.37 3.12 0.32
C GLU A 53 20.78 3.28 0.92
N LEU A 54 20.90 3.65 2.20
CA LEU A 54 22.17 3.77 2.90
C LEU A 54 22.68 2.43 3.50
N GLY A 55 22.02 1.31 3.17
CA GLY A 55 22.44 -0.03 3.54
C GLY A 55 22.13 -0.45 4.97
N ARG A 56 21.17 0.21 5.66
CA ARG A 56 20.66 -0.23 6.95
C ARG A 56 19.65 -1.35 6.76
N THR A 57 19.68 -2.35 7.65
CA THR A 57 18.64 -3.39 7.68
C THR A 57 17.46 -2.90 8.52
N MET A 58 16.27 -2.87 7.94
CA MET A 58 15.01 -2.57 8.62
C MET A 58 14.23 -3.85 8.87
N ASN A 59 13.99 -4.18 10.12
CA ASN A 59 13.09 -5.26 10.54
C ASN A 59 11.78 -4.62 10.99
N ALA A 60 10.74 -4.69 10.16
CA ALA A 60 9.42 -4.16 10.48
C ALA A 60 8.52 -5.26 11.03
N ARG A 61 7.90 -4.98 12.17
CA ARG A 61 6.86 -5.79 12.81
C ARG A 61 5.77 -4.85 13.31
N LEU A 62 4.94 -4.40 12.38
CA LEU A 62 3.92 -3.38 12.65
C LEU A 62 2.71 -4.00 13.36
N ASP A 63 2.23 -3.33 14.40
CA ASP A 63 1.11 -3.80 15.19
C ASP A 63 -0.21 -3.80 14.39
N ALA A 64 -1.07 -4.79 14.71
CA ALA A 64 -2.33 -5.00 14.02
C ALA A 64 -3.40 -3.93 14.30
N THR A 65 -3.17 -3.11 15.33
CA THR A 65 -4.18 -2.17 15.85
C THR A 65 -4.46 -0.99 14.93
N ASP A 66 -3.51 -0.61 14.07
CA ASP A 66 -3.67 0.58 13.25
C ASP A 66 -4.46 0.36 11.95
N GLY A 67 -4.70 -0.89 11.53
CA GLY A 67 -5.47 -1.18 10.30
C GLY A 67 -4.90 -0.53 9.02
N GLU A 68 -3.94 0.36 9.18
CA GLU A 68 -3.38 1.20 8.15
C GLU A 68 -2.20 0.49 7.46
N ARG A 69 -2.14 0.66 6.16
CA ARG A 69 -1.05 0.21 5.31
C ARG A 69 0.02 1.27 5.28
N LEU A 70 1.26 0.88 4.99
CA LEU A 70 2.32 1.83 4.77
C LEU A 70 2.04 2.67 3.53
N ALA A 71 2.24 3.97 3.67
CA ALA A 71 2.11 4.96 2.62
C ALA A 71 3.47 5.57 2.28
N ASP A 72 3.55 6.20 1.13
CA ASP A 72 4.74 7.01 0.79
C ASP A 72 4.94 8.13 1.82
N GLY A 73 6.17 8.31 2.25
CA GLY A 73 6.53 9.29 3.28
C GLY A 73 6.42 8.80 4.72
N ASP A 74 5.93 7.58 4.98
CA ASP A 74 5.84 7.05 6.34
C ASP A 74 7.23 6.89 6.98
N VAL A 75 7.38 7.38 8.20
CA VAL A 75 8.60 7.26 9.01
C VAL A 75 8.49 6.04 9.90
N LEU A 76 9.43 5.12 9.75
CA LEU A 76 9.45 3.85 10.52
C LEU A 76 10.45 3.85 11.66
N ALA A 77 11.54 4.58 11.53
CA ALA A 77 12.57 4.63 12.56
C ALA A 77 13.36 5.94 12.49
N ILE A 78 13.98 6.28 13.61
CA ILE A 78 14.93 7.40 13.71
C ILE A 78 16.22 6.87 14.31
N ASP A 79 17.29 6.86 13.52
CA ASP A 79 18.63 6.55 13.99
C ASP A 79 19.28 7.82 14.55
N ARG A 80 19.61 7.79 15.84
CA ARG A 80 20.26 8.90 16.55
C ARG A 80 21.72 8.59 16.93
N THR A 81 22.29 7.54 16.37
CA THR A 81 23.65 7.09 16.71
C THR A 81 24.73 7.94 16.06
N GLY A 82 24.43 8.63 14.95
CA GLY A 82 25.34 9.51 14.24
C GLY A 82 25.35 10.96 14.76
N ALA A 83 26.21 11.78 14.17
CA ALA A 83 26.28 13.22 14.46
C ALA A 83 25.01 13.96 13.99
N VAL A 84 24.39 13.49 12.92
CA VAL A 84 23.09 13.95 12.42
C VAL A 84 22.11 12.80 12.53
N PRO A 85 20.91 13.01 13.12
CA PRO A 85 19.87 12.00 13.14
C PRO A 85 19.42 11.63 11.71
N VAL A 86 19.07 10.36 11.51
CA VAL A 86 18.59 9.86 10.24
C VAL A 86 17.19 9.27 10.39
N ALA A 87 16.23 9.79 9.64
CA ALA A 87 14.88 9.24 9.57
C ALA A 87 14.80 8.20 8.45
N VAL A 88 14.35 6.99 8.78
CA VAL A 88 14.06 5.96 7.76
C VAL A 88 12.64 6.13 7.26
N VAL A 89 12.53 6.41 5.97
CA VAL A 89 11.28 6.83 5.33
C VAL A 89 10.90 5.85 4.22
N VAL A 90 9.65 5.41 4.23
CA VAL A 90 9.09 4.58 3.17
C VAL A 90 8.96 5.38 1.87
N ARG A 91 9.42 4.80 0.77
CA ARG A 91 9.14 5.26 -0.58
C ARG A 91 8.52 4.14 -1.40
N LEU A 92 7.36 4.43 -1.98
CA LEU A 92 6.70 3.47 -2.84
C LEU A 92 7.29 3.52 -4.25
N ARG A 93 7.68 2.35 -4.76
CA ARG A 93 8.15 2.24 -6.14
C ARG A 93 7.00 2.40 -7.11
N SER A 94 7.29 3.10 -8.20
CA SER A 94 6.40 3.13 -9.34
C SER A 94 6.33 1.74 -9.98
N ALA A 95 5.12 1.24 -10.22
CA ALA A 95 4.86 -0.04 -10.86
C ALA A 95 4.14 0.15 -12.20
N GLU A 96 4.34 -0.79 -13.13
CA GLU A 96 3.49 -0.86 -14.33
C GLU A 96 2.08 -1.32 -13.94
N VAL A 97 1.10 -0.51 -14.28
CA VAL A 97 -0.30 -0.77 -13.99
C VAL A 97 -1.17 -0.58 -15.23
N TYR A 98 -2.29 -1.26 -15.27
CA TYR A 98 -3.34 -0.91 -16.20
C TYR A 98 -4.06 0.33 -15.70
N LEU A 99 -4.10 1.38 -16.55
CA LEU A 99 -5.08 2.44 -16.47
C LEU A 99 -6.33 1.97 -17.22
N VAL A 100 -7.40 1.82 -16.49
CA VAL A 100 -8.73 1.42 -16.99
C VAL A 100 -9.60 2.66 -17.05
N GLU A 101 -10.01 3.07 -18.23
CA GLU A 101 -10.87 4.23 -18.44
C GLU A 101 -12.21 3.79 -19.04
N VAL A 102 -13.29 4.27 -18.42
CA VAL A 102 -14.68 3.98 -18.84
C VAL A 102 -15.46 5.28 -18.87
N ASP A 103 -16.35 5.44 -19.86
CA ASP A 103 -17.29 6.57 -19.87
C ASP A 103 -18.19 6.51 -18.64
N ARG A 104 -18.30 7.63 -17.93
CA ARG A 104 -19.12 7.75 -16.72
C ARG A 104 -20.61 7.50 -17.00
N MET A 105 -21.05 7.77 -18.23
CA MET A 105 -22.43 7.56 -18.66
C MET A 105 -22.73 6.10 -19.01
N ASP A 106 -21.73 5.21 -18.95
CA ASP A 106 -21.89 3.77 -19.19
C ASP A 106 -21.64 2.94 -17.91
N PRO A 107 -22.59 2.95 -16.95
CA PRO A 107 -22.42 2.24 -15.70
C PRO A 107 -22.36 0.72 -15.86
N ILE A 108 -22.89 0.17 -16.94
CA ILE A 108 -22.86 -1.28 -17.20
C ILE A 108 -21.46 -1.72 -17.60
N VAL A 109 -20.78 -0.96 -18.47
CA VAL A 109 -19.38 -1.22 -18.83
C VAL A 109 -18.48 -1.07 -17.61
N LEU A 110 -18.71 -0.04 -16.79
CA LEU A 110 -17.97 0.15 -15.55
C LEU A 110 -18.15 -1.04 -14.60
N ALA A 111 -19.39 -1.48 -14.39
CA ALA A 111 -19.70 -2.63 -13.52
C ALA A 111 -19.05 -3.91 -14.06
N HIS A 112 -19.07 -4.14 -15.37
CA HIS A 112 -18.43 -5.30 -16.00
C HIS A 112 -16.91 -5.28 -15.80
N ALA A 113 -16.26 -4.13 -16.04
CA ALA A 113 -14.82 -3.99 -15.80
C ALA A 113 -14.44 -4.25 -14.33
N CYS A 114 -15.19 -3.68 -13.38
CA CYS A 114 -14.98 -3.93 -11.94
C CYS A 114 -15.21 -5.40 -11.57
N TRP A 115 -16.22 -6.05 -12.16
CA TRP A 115 -16.50 -7.47 -11.91
C TRP A 115 -15.35 -8.37 -12.38
N GLU A 116 -14.80 -8.13 -13.58
CA GLU A 116 -13.65 -8.89 -14.10
C GLU A 116 -12.40 -8.72 -13.22
N ILE A 117 -12.12 -7.48 -12.80
CA ILE A 117 -11.00 -7.19 -11.90
C ILE A 117 -11.18 -7.91 -10.56
N GLY A 118 -12.37 -7.82 -9.98
CA GLY A 118 -12.71 -8.49 -8.72
C GLY A 118 -12.68 -10.01 -8.81
N ASN A 119 -13.16 -10.58 -9.92
CA ASN A 119 -13.14 -12.02 -10.17
C ASN A 119 -11.72 -12.58 -10.31
N MET A 120 -10.79 -11.78 -10.80
CA MET A 120 -9.36 -12.10 -10.84
C MET A 120 -8.63 -11.83 -9.51
N HIS A 121 -9.34 -11.42 -8.46
CA HIS A 121 -8.78 -11.00 -7.17
C HIS A 121 -7.67 -9.96 -7.31
N ALA A 122 -7.69 -9.19 -8.39
CA ALA A 122 -6.73 -8.13 -8.62
C ALA A 122 -7.09 -6.91 -7.76
N PRO A 123 -6.12 -6.27 -7.11
CA PRO A 123 -6.39 -5.05 -6.36
C PRO A 123 -6.81 -3.94 -7.30
N LEU A 124 -7.79 -3.16 -6.89
CA LEU A 124 -8.34 -2.05 -7.66
C LEU A 124 -8.13 -0.74 -6.90
N PHE A 125 -7.61 0.26 -7.58
CA PHE A 125 -7.32 1.58 -7.03
C PHE A 125 -8.11 2.65 -7.77
N ARG A 126 -8.57 3.67 -7.05
CA ARG A 126 -9.24 4.83 -7.64
C ARG A 126 -8.23 5.71 -8.38
N GLY A 127 -8.58 6.08 -9.62
CA GLY A 127 -7.86 7.10 -10.38
C GLY A 127 -8.49 8.48 -10.24
N ASP A 128 -7.79 9.48 -10.77
CA ASP A 128 -8.28 10.85 -10.85
C ASP A 128 -9.30 10.95 -12.01
N SER A 129 -10.56 10.68 -11.68
CA SER A 129 -11.68 10.71 -12.63
C SER A 129 -12.15 12.13 -12.89
N ASP A 130 -12.72 12.38 -14.08
CA ASP A 130 -13.31 13.66 -14.46
C ASP A 130 -14.82 13.56 -14.69
N GLU A 131 -15.44 14.60 -15.27
CA GLU A 131 -16.88 14.65 -15.51
C GLU A 131 -17.38 13.56 -16.48
N HIS A 132 -16.50 13.11 -17.38
CA HIS A 132 -16.86 12.19 -18.45
C HIS A 132 -16.26 10.79 -18.28
N THR A 133 -15.12 10.68 -17.58
CA THR A 133 -14.35 9.45 -17.53
C THR A 133 -14.10 9.01 -16.08
N VAL A 134 -14.46 7.76 -15.81
CA VAL A 134 -14.02 7.05 -14.60
C VAL A 134 -12.68 6.40 -14.90
N ARG A 135 -11.68 6.67 -14.02
CA ARG A 135 -10.34 6.09 -14.10
C ARG A 135 -10.07 5.20 -12.91
N MET A 136 -9.48 4.07 -13.18
CA MET A 136 -9.07 3.10 -12.17
C MET A 136 -7.70 2.54 -12.54
N TYR A 137 -6.98 2.05 -11.53
CA TYR A 137 -5.70 1.36 -11.74
C TYR A 137 -5.76 -0.03 -11.15
N THR A 138 -5.10 -0.97 -11.81
CA THR A 138 -4.88 -2.34 -11.30
C THR A 138 -3.52 -2.84 -11.80
N PRO A 139 -2.78 -3.63 -11.00
CA PRO A 139 -1.50 -4.18 -11.44
C PRO A 139 -1.61 -4.97 -12.76
N VAL A 140 -0.55 -4.91 -13.55
CA VAL A 140 -0.52 -5.60 -14.85
C VAL A 140 -0.57 -7.11 -14.65
N GLN A 141 -1.64 -7.73 -15.18
CA GLN A 141 -1.83 -9.16 -15.27
C GLN A 141 -2.25 -9.51 -16.70
N PRO A 142 -1.46 -10.31 -17.47
CA PRO A 142 -1.72 -10.54 -18.89
C PRO A 142 -3.11 -11.12 -19.19
N VAL A 143 -3.64 -11.97 -18.31
CA VAL A 143 -4.99 -12.56 -18.47
C VAL A 143 -6.06 -11.49 -18.29
N LEU A 144 -5.98 -10.73 -17.19
CA LEU A 144 -6.90 -9.63 -16.93
C LEU A 144 -6.88 -8.58 -18.03
N GLY A 145 -5.70 -8.24 -18.55
CA GLY A 145 -5.57 -7.29 -19.65
C GLY A 145 -6.25 -7.74 -20.92
N ARG A 146 -6.28 -9.06 -21.23
CA ARG A 146 -7.05 -9.59 -22.37
C ARG A 146 -8.54 -9.49 -22.13
N MET A 147 -9.01 -9.80 -20.92
CA MET A 147 -10.42 -9.71 -20.55
C MET A 147 -10.92 -8.27 -20.66
N LEU A 148 -10.22 -7.32 -20.06
CA LEU A 148 -10.59 -5.91 -20.08
C LEU A 148 -10.61 -5.32 -21.50
N ARG A 149 -9.66 -5.69 -22.38
CA ARG A 149 -9.69 -5.27 -23.80
C ARG A 149 -10.86 -5.84 -24.59
N GLY A 150 -11.42 -6.96 -24.14
CA GLY A 150 -12.61 -7.59 -24.75
C GLY A 150 -13.91 -6.88 -24.39
N ILE A 151 -13.93 -5.99 -23.40
CA ILE A 151 -15.12 -5.24 -23.00
C ILE A 151 -15.24 -4.00 -23.90
N GLY A 152 -16.29 -3.93 -24.73
CA GLY A 152 -16.58 -2.73 -25.51
C GLY A 152 -16.83 -1.53 -24.58
N GLY A 153 -16.20 -0.39 -24.86
CA GLY A 153 -16.30 0.81 -24.04
C GLY A 153 -15.20 0.97 -22.96
N VAL A 154 -14.37 -0.05 -22.73
CA VAL A 154 -13.17 0.06 -21.90
C VAL A 154 -11.99 0.51 -22.74
N ARG A 155 -11.31 1.56 -22.31
CA ARG A 155 -9.98 1.93 -22.82
C ARG A 155 -8.94 1.47 -21.81
N LEU A 156 -7.95 0.70 -22.27
CA LEU A 156 -6.91 0.11 -21.44
C LEU A 156 -5.52 0.54 -21.94
N SER A 157 -4.75 1.15 -21.09
CA SER A 157 -3.33 1.47 -21.32
C SER A 157 -2.45 0.98 -20.17
N VAL A 158 -1.16 0.85 -20.41
CA VAL A 158 -0.16 0.56 -19.37
C VAL A 158 0.55 1.86 -19.05
N VAL A 159 0.62 2.18 -17.77
CA VAL A 159 1.30 3.38 -17.26
C VAL A 159 2.16 3.00 -16.06
N ALA A 160 3.23 3.75 -15.83
CA ALA A 160 4.01 3.66 -14.60
C ALA A 160 3.34 4.54 -13.53
N ARG A 161 3.02 3.96 -12.37
CA ARG A 161 2.32 4.68 -11.30
C ARG A 161 2.69 4.12 -9.93
N GLU A 162 2.82 4.99 -8.95
CA GLU A 162 2.79 4.60 -7.54
C GLU A 162 1.35 4.24 -7.16
N LEU A 163 1.18 3.10 -6.50
CA LEU A 163 -0.12 2.64 -6.04
C LEU A 163 -0.30 3.01 -4.57
N ASP A 164 -0.99 4.10 -4.33
CA ASP A 164 -1.32 4.57 -3.00
C ASP A 164 -2.41 3.69 -2.36
N ALA A 165 -2.08 3.09 -1.23
CA ALA A 165 -2.97 2.21 -0.48
C ALA A 165 -4.28 2.91 -0.04
N SER A 166 -4.26 4.20 0.22
CA SER A 166 -5.46 4.99 0.58
C SER A 166 -6.50 5.06 -0.55
N ARG A 167 -6.04 4.86 -1.79
CA ARG A 167 -6.90 4.83 -2.99
C ARG A 167 -7.41 3.44 -3.34
N ARG A 168 -6.97 2.40 -2.63
CA ARG A 168 -7.40 1.03 -2.89
C ARG A 168 -8.84 0.83 -2.41
N PHE A 169 -9.63 0.11 -3.23
CA PHE A 169 -10.93 -0.39 -2.80
C PHE A 169 -10.70 -1.53 -1.81
N ALA A 170 -11.10 -1.32 -0.55
CA ALA A 170 -11.07 -2.36 0.46
C ALA A 170 -12.23 -3.34 0.25
N SER A 171 -11.98 -4.63 0.43
CA SER A 171 -13.04 -5.61 0.53
C SER A 171 -13.59 -5.59 1.96
N SER A 172 -14.86 -5.33 2.12
CA SER A 172 -15.55 -5.46 3.43
C SER A 172 -15.54 -6.91 3.96
N ALA A 173 -15.24 -7.88 3.12
CA ALA A 173 -15.13 -9.28 3.52
C ALA A 173 -13.86 -9.57 4.35
N ALA A 174 -12.81 -8.76 4.24
CA ALA A 174 -11.61 -8.94 5.05
C ALA A 174 -11.88 -8.73 6.55
N ASP A 175 -12.74 -7.77 6.89
CA ASP A 175 -13.13 -7.49 8.29
C ASP A 175 -14.06 -8.57 8.85
N VAL A 176 -14.91 -9.16 8.01
CA VAL A 176 -15.83 -10.24 8.41
C VAL A 176 -15.09 -11.54 8.70
N VAL A 177 -14.05 -11.87 7.95
CA VAL A 177 -13.26 -13.10 8.17
C VAL A 177 -12.47 -13.03 9.47
N VAL A 178 -11.96 -11.86 9.85
CA VAL A 178 -11.24 -11.66 11.12
C VAL A 178 -12.18 -11.81 12.32
N SER A 179 -13.42 -11.30 12.24
CA SER A 179 -14.40 -11.44 13.33
C SER A 179 -14.93 -12.87 13.47
N MET A 180 -15.03 -13.63 12.38
CA MET A 180 -15.42 -15.05 12.43
C MET A 180 -14.33 -15.97 12.99
N ALA A 181 -13.05 -15.64 12.83
CA ALA A 181 -11.94 -16.44 13.34
C ALA A 181 -11.85 -16.40 14.88
N SER A 182 -12.40 -15.38 15.54
CA SER A 182 -12.44 -15.29 17.01
C SER A 182 -13.52 -16.15 17.67
N ASP A 183 -14.54 -16.60 16.91
CA ASP A 183 -15.68 -17.36 17.44
C ASP A 183 -15.58 -18.87 17.23
N PHE A 184 -14.53 -19.36 16.55
CA PHE A 184 -14.32 -20.80 16.36
C PHE A 184 -13.55 -21.43 17.52
N THR A 185 -14.28 -21.99 18.48
CA THR A 185 -13.73 -22.90 19.49
C THR A 185 -13.66 -24.32 18.91
N ILE A 186 -12.45 -24.79 18.60
CA ILE A 186 -12.23 -26.18 18.19
C ILE A 186 -12.38 -27.07 19.43
N VAL A 187 -13.53 -27.70 19.59
CA VAL A 187 -13.74 -28.74 20.62
C VAL A 187 -13.11 -30.03 20.13
N LYS A 188 -11.96 -30.39 20.71
CA LYS A 188 -11.32 -31.67 20.49
C LYS A 188 -12.19 -32.78 21.11
N LYS A 189 -12.88 -33.59 20.28
CA LYS A 189 -13.64 -34.75 20.73
C LYS A 189 -12.66 -35.87 21.06
N THR A 190 -12.38 -36.08 22.34
CA THR A 190 -11.66 -37.27 22.83
C THR A 190 -12.55 -38.48 22.61
N ARG A 191 -12.10 -39.44 21.78
CA ARG A 191 -12.72 -40.75 21.69
C ARG A 191 -12.37 -41.53 22.97
N GLY A 192 -13.38 -41.89 23.74
CA GLY A 192 -13.30 -42.93 24.74
C GLY A 192 -13.42 -44.30 24.10
#